data_70160233b84ba1848ef27b143b343c1a
#
_entry.id   70160233b84ba1848ef27b143b343c1a
#
_cell.length_a   1.000
_cell.length_b   1.000
_cell.length_c   1.000
_cell.angle_alpha   90.00
_cell.angle_beta   90.00
_cell.angle_gamma   90.00
#
_symmetry.space_group_name_H-M   'P 1'
#
loop_
_entity.id
_entity.type
_entity.pdbx_description
1 polymer ?
#
loop_
_entity_poly.entity_id
_entity_poly.type
_entity_poly.pdbx_seq_one_letter_code
_entity_poly.pdbx_strand_id
1 'polypeptide(L)'
;MPCTNPNVFQMNTKKPTMWGSLNYLKKQNLEQTIMDGVKKGNLALLPCGKCEYCRKQIADQWATRIELEAQKWNDVIFVTMTYDEQHVPYGEIVKGNQSIQSQTVSKRDVQLFLKRLRKAYKKPIKYFIAGEYGDRTKRPHYHGIFFGLKPEDGVWYKNQKGNAYFKSEWLTNLWGKGFVDFSPAAPGSYAYVAQYVNKKAIGAEQSAKYWMQGREPEFRIMSKGIGEEYLKEHMNEILETDNITCAGGRQKRPPRYFDKLLDKDTNKDTENYFKAHSDELRAVRAKRRRNAILSLANLEQNTSVPYSTYLEIQKEKDKQKQKWREPKETL
;
A
#
# COMPACT_ATOMS: atom_id res chain seq x y z
N MET A 1 -17.75 5.47 -5.72
CA MET A 1 -16.70 4.55 -5.25
C MET A 1 -16.20 3.76 -6.45
N PRO A 2 -14.98 3.94 -6.89
CA PRO A 2 -14.51 3.40 -8.16
C PRO A 2 -13.90 1.99 -8.08
N CYS A 3 -14.29 1.13 -7.13
CA CYS A 3 -13.98 -0.29 -7.21
C CYS A 3 -14.75 -0.90 -8.38
N THR A 4 -14.06 -1.44 -9.35
CA THR A 4 -14.68 -1.96 -10.58
C THR A 4 -15.48 -3.25 -10.40
N ASN A 5 -15.28 -3.94 -9.28
CA ASN A 5 -16.02 -5.18 -8.97
C ASN A 5 -16.12 -5.36 -7.44
N PRO A 6 -16.91 -4.53 -6.74
CA PRO A 6 -17.10 -4.64 -5.31
C PRO A 6 -17.73 -5.98 -4.92
N ASN A 7 -17.43 -6.42 -3.72
CA ASN A 7 -18.11 -7.57 -3.11
C ASN A 7 -19.39 -7.09 -2.43
N VAL A 8 -20.45 -7.87 -2.56
CA VAL A 8 -21.77 -7.63 -1.92
C VAL A 8 -21.83 -8.40 -0.62
N PHE A 9 -22.15 -7.70 0.47
CA PHE A 9 -22.28 -8.28 1.81
C PHE A 9 -23.67 -8.02 2.37
N GLN A 10 -24.25 -9.03 2.99
CA GLN A 10 -25.44 -8.90 3.83
C GLN A 10 -25.03 -8.40 5.20
N MET A 11 -25.67 -7.34 5.68
CA MET A 11 -25.29 -6.62 6.89
C MET A 11 -26.17 -6.94 8.11
N ASN A 12 -27.37 -7.48 7.92
CA ASN A 12 -28.37 -7.73 8.98
C ASN A 12 -28.16 -9.06 9.73
N THR A 13 -26.95 -9.60 9.74
CA THR A 13 -26.59 -10.84 10.42
C THR A 13 -25.57 -10.56 11.50
N LYS A 14 -25.50 -11.42 12.54
CA LYS A 14 -24.46 -11.32 13.61
C LYS A 14 -23.03 -11.22 13.04
N LYS A 15 -22.80 -11.82 11.85
CA LYS A 15 -21.55 -11.67 11.08
C LYS A 15 -21.93 -11.34 9.64
N PRO A 16 -21.36 -10.26 9.04
CA PRO A 16 -21.59 -9.94 7.64
C PRO A 16 -21.27 -11.12 6.73
N THR A 17 -22.20 -11.50 5.88
CA THR A 17 -22.04 -12.65 4.96
C THR A 17 -21.83 -12.13 3.53
N MET A 18 -20.81 -12.63 2.86
CA MET A 18 -20.54 -12.29 1.48
C MET A 18 -21.43 -13.08 0.53
N TRP A 19 -22.19 -12.39 -0.32
CA TRP A 19 -22.99 -13.02 -1.38
C TRP A 19 -22.15 -13.35 -2.62
N GLY A 20 -21.19 -12.48 -2.95
CA GLY A 20 -20.34 -12.62 -4.12
C GLY A 20 -19.82 -11.30 -4.62
N SER A 21 -19.13 -11.31 -5.75
CA SER A 21 -18.75 -10.07 -6.42
C SER A 21 -19.91 -9.49 -7.21
N LEU A 22 -19.98 -8.17 -7.33
CA LEU A 22 -21.07 -7.50 -8.04
C LEU A 22 -21.23 -7.99 -9.49
N ASN A 23 -20.12 -8.15 -10.21
CA ASN A 23 -20.14 -8.62 -11.59
C ASN A 23 -20.66 -10.06 -11.72
N TYR A 24 -20.37 -10.93 -10.76
CA TYR A 24 -20.92 -12.28 -10.73
C TYR A 24 -22.42 -12.26 -10.50
N LEU A 25 -22.89 -11.46 -9.53
CA LEU A 25 -24.31 -11.37 -9.18
C LEU A 25 -25.14 -10.66 -10.27
N LYS A 26 -24.55 -9.70 -11.01
CA LYS A 26 -25.19 -9.09 -12.21
C LYS A 26 -25.47 -10.13 -13.29
N LYS A 27 -24.58 -11.08 -13.54
CA LYS A 27 -24.81 -12.19 -14.48
C LYS A 27 -25.97 -13.11 -14.05
N GLN A 28 -26.37 -13.04 -12.77
CA GLN A 28 -27.51 -13.75 -12.20
C GLN A 28 -28.79 -12.88 -12.18
N ASN A 29 -28.80 -11.74 -12.88
CA ASN A 29 -29.91 -10.78 -12.91
C ASN A 29 -30.31 -10.22 -11.52
N LEU A 30 -29.40 -10.16 -10.56
CA LEU A 30 -29.65 -9.71 -9.20
C LEU A 30 -29.31 -8.23 -8.96
N GLU A 31 -29.03 -7.46 -10.01
CA GLU A 31 -28.61 -6.05 -9.88
C GLU A 31 -29.64 -5.20 -9.14
N GLN A 32 -30.92 -5.28 -9.54
CA GLN A 32 -31.99 -4.51 -8.91
C GLN A 32 -32.17 -4.89 -7.42
N THR A 33 -32.14 -6.17 -7.12
CA THR A 33 -32.23 -6.69 -5.73
C THR A 33 -31.10 -6.15 -4.87
N ILE A 34 -29.87 -6.07 -5.42
CA ILE A 34 -28.71 -5.53 -4.72
C ILE A 34 -28.90 -4.04 -4.46
N MET A 35 -29.32 -3.26 -5.46
CA MET A 35 -29.52 -1.82 -5.29
C MET A 35 -30.61 -1.51 -4.27
N ASP A 36 -31.70 -2.26 -4.28
CA ASP A 36 -32.77 -2.11 -3.29
C ASP A 36 -32.33 -2.50 -1.89
N GLY A 37 -31.53 -3.58 -1.77
CA GLY A 37 -30.93 -3.98 -0.50
C GLY A 37 -29.95 -2.94 0.04
N VAL A 38 -29.16 -2.29 -0.82
CA VAL A 38 -28.26 -1.18 -0.45
C VAL A 38 -29.06 0.05 0.00
N LYS A 39 -30.15 0.40 -0.73
CA LYS A 39 -31.05 1.50 -0.34
C LYS A 39 -31.66 1.25 1.04
N LYS A 40 -32.13 0.04 1.30
CA LYS A 40 -32.71 -0.38 2.59
C LYS A 40 -31.66 -0.54 3.71
N GLY A 41 -30.36 -0.53 3.39
CA GLY A 41 -29.26 -0.72 4.35
C GLY A 41 -28.99 -2.19 4.73
N ASN A 42 -29.68 -3.15 4.11
CA ASN A 42 -29.51 -4.59 4.36
C ASN A 42 -28.28 -5.17 3.66
N LEU A 43 -27.87 -4.55 2.56
CA LEU A 43 -26.67 -4.93 1.81
C LEU A 43 -25.65 -3.80 1.78
N ALA A 44 -24.39 -4.15 1.67
CA ALA A 44 -23.27 -3.21 1.50
C ALA A 44 -22.36 -3.65 0.34
N LEU A 45 -21.89 -2.66 -0.42
CA LEU A 45 -20.86 -2.84 -1.42
C LEU A 45 -19.49 -2.52 -0.81
N LEU A 46 -18.64 -3.54 -0.66
CA LEU A 46 -17.30 -3.39 -0.11
C LEU A 46 -16.24 -3.52 -1.21
N PRO A 47 -15.13 -2.75 -1.13
CA PRO A 47 -14.03 -2.85 -2.09
C PRO A 47 -13.49 -4.27 -2.21
N CYS A 48 -13.26 -4.75 -3.45
CA CYS A 48 -12.78 -6.12 -3.70
C CYS A 48 -11.33 -6.37 -3.22
N GLY A 49 -10.55 -5.33 -3.00
CA GLY A 49 -9.14 -5.40 -2.59
C GLY A 49 -8.15 -5.79 -3.70
N LYS A 50 -8.63 -6.22 -4.88
CA LYS A 50 -7.79 -6.81 -5.94
C LYS A 50 -7.68 -5.94 -7.19
N CYS A 51 -8.71 -5.16 -7.55
CA CYS A 51 -8.65 -4.29 -8.72
C CYS A 51 -7.62 -3.17 -8.53
N GLU A 52 -7.20 -2.57 -9.62
CA GLU A 52 -6.19 -1.52 -9.65
C GLU A 52 -6.50 -0.37 -8.69
N TYR A 53 -7.76 0.09 -8.67
CA TYR A 53 -8.19 1.12 -7.74
C TYR A 53 -8.04 0.70 -6.27
N CYS A 54 -8.46 -0.51 -5.91
CA CYS A 54 -8.30 -1.00 -4.53
C CYS A 54 -6.83 -1.12 -4.14
N ARG A 55 -5.98 -1.56 -5.07
CA ARG A 55 -4.53 -1.62 -4.86
C ARG A 55 -3.93 -0.23 -4.65
N LYS A 56 -4.32 0.75 -5.48
CA LYS A 56 -3.91 2.16 -5.29
C LYS A 56 -4.32 2.71 -3.92
N GLN A 57 -5.54 2.41 -3.48
CA GLN A 57 -6.01 2.81 -2.15
C GLN A 57 -5.18 2.17 -1.02
N ILE A 58 -4.79 0.91 -1.18
CA ILE A 58 -3.91 0.24 -0.20
C ILE A 58 -2.52 0.91 -0.19
N ALA A 59 -1.97 1.25 -1.36
CA ALA A 59 -0.69 1.96 -1.45
C ALA A 59 -0.77 3.36 -0.83
N ASP A 60 -1.84 4.12 -1.09
CA ASP A 60 -2.03 5.44 -0.49
C ASP A 60 -2.14 5.37 1.04
N GLN A 61 -2.83 4.37 1.58
CA GLN A 61 -2.87 4.13 3.03
C GLN A 61 -1.48 3.81 3.61
N TRP A 62 -0.65 3.06 2.89
CA TRP A 62 0.72 2.81 3.33
C TRP A 62 1.60 4.05 3.23
N ALA A 63 1.52 4.80 2.12
CA ALA A 63 2.22 6.07 1.97
C ALA A 63 1.86 7.05 3.11
N THR A 64 0.57 7.13 3.44
CA THR A 64 0.08 7.94 4.56
C THR A 64 0.66 7.48 5.88
N ARG A 65 0.64 6.18 6.19
CA ARG A 65 1.23 5.65 7.44
C ARG A 65 2.73 5.92 7.55
N ILE A 66 3.46 5.77 6.44
CA ILE A 66 4.90 6.08 6.36
C ILE A 66 5.13 7.58 6.61
N GLU A 67 4.30 8.45 6.03
CA GLU A 67 4.38 9.90 6.21
C GLU A 67 4.10 10.31 7.67
N LEU A 68 3.10 9.69 8.32
CA LEU A 68 2.80 9.95 9.72
C LEU A 68 3.89 9.43 10.67
N GLU A 69 4.46 8.28 10.39
CA GLU A 69 5.63 7.77 11.12
C GLU A 69 6.82 8.72 10.98
N ALA A 70 7.07 9.22 9.76
CA ALA A 70 8.21 10.11 9.47
C ALA A 70 8.18 11.40 10.30
N GLN A 71 7.01 11.90 10.67
CA GLN A 71 6.87 13.11 11.52
C GLN A 71 7.45 12.92 12.94
N LYS A 72 7.69 11.67 13.34
CA LYS A 72 8.23 11.33 14.67
C LYS A 72 9.75 11.19 14.72
N TRP A 73 10.42 11.31 13.57
CA TRP A 73 11.84 11.05 13.45
C TRP A 73 12.56 12.25 12.82
N ASN A 74 13.69 12.63 13.40
CA ASN A 74 14.54 13.69 12.84
C ASN A 74 15.26 13.22 11.56
N ASP A 75 15.65 11.95 11.54
CA ASP A 75 16.37 11.35 10.43
C ASP A 75 15.51 10.32 9.74
N VAL A 76 15.11 10.58 8.51
CA VAL A 76 14.36 9.66 7.66
C VAL A 76 15.01 9.62 6.29
N ILE A 77 15.48 8.43 5.89
CA ILE A 77 16.17 8.24 4.63
C ILE A 77 15.47 7.21 3.74
N PHE A 78 15.55 7.46 2.44
CA PHE A 78 15.22 6.49 1.40
C PHE A 78 16.52 5.77 0.99
N VAL A 79 16.50 4.46 1.00
CA VAL A 79 17.67 3.61 0.70
C VAL A 79 17.34 2.71 -0.48
N THR A 80 18.28 2.61 -1.43
CA THR A 80 18.26 1.62 -2.51
C THR A 80 19.41 0.66 -2.32
N MET A 81 19.12 -0.65 -2.32
CA MET A 81 20.11 -1.71 -2.24
C MET A 81 20.05 -2.53 -3.54
N THR A 82 21.18 -2.69 -4.20
CA THR A 82 21.32 -3.48 -5.44
C THR A 82 22.37 -4.55 -5.25
N TYR A 83 22.27 -5.62 -6.04
CA TYR A 83 23.30 -6.65 -6.08
C TYR A 83 24.42 -6.28 -7.08
N ASP A 84 25.65 -6.71 -6.80
CA ASP A 84 26.67 -6.90 -7.82
C ASP A 84 26.45 -8.21 -8.60
N GLU A 85 27.27 -8.48 -9.61
CA GLU A 85 27.10 -9.69 -10.44
C GLU A 85 27.43 -10.99 -9.70
N GLN A 86 28.28 -10.91 -8.66
CA GLN A 86 28.72 -12.11 -7.94
C GLN A 86 27.69 -12.57 -6.88
N HIS A 87 26.82 -11.64 -6.42
CA HIS A 87 25.91 -11.92 -5.32
C HIS A 87 24.45 -11.97 -5.70
N VAL A 88 24.11 -11.68 -6.98
CA VAL A 88 22.71 -11.72 -7.39
C VAL A 88 22.16 -13.16 -7.28
N PRO A 89 21.07 -13.37 -6.53
CA PRO A 89 20.50 -14.70 -6.37
C PRO A 89 19.76 -15.16 -7.63
N TYR A 90 19.85 -16.45 -7.92
CA TYR A 90 19.12 -17.09 -9.00
C TYR A 90 18.10 -18.08 -8.44
N GLY A 91 16.91 -18.08 -9.01
CA GLY A 91 15.95 -19.14 -8.86
C GLY A 91 15.94 -20.02 -10.10
N GLU A 92 15.56 -21.27 -9.94
CA GLU A 92 15.64 -22.29 -11.00
C GLU A 92 14.29 -22.97 -11.22
N ILE A 93 14.00 -23.26 -12.47
CA ILE A 93 12.91 -24.16 -12.87
C ILE A 93 13.46 -25.23 -13.80
N VAL A 94 13.11 -26.48 -13.52
CA VAL A 94 13.37 -27.61 -14.40
C VAL A 94 12.11 -27.94 -15.20
N LYS A 95 12.21 -27.91 -16.53
CA LYS A 95 11.15 -28.35 -17.46
C LYS A 95 11.69 -29.44 -18.38
N GLY A 96 11.33 -30.68 -18.10
CA GLY A 96 11.91 -31.82 -18.77
C GLY A 96 13.44 -31.88 -18.56
N ASN A 97 14.22 -31.88 -19.61
CA ASN A 97 15.69 -31.89 -19.56
C ASN A 97 16.32 -30.47 -19.58
N GLN A 98 15.52 -29.41 -19.48
CA GLN A 98 16.01 -28.03 -19.50
C GLN A 98 15.87 -27.36 -18.13
N SER A 99 16.95 -26.71 -17.69
CA SER A 99 16.95 -25.83 -16.52
C SER A 99 16.92 -24.37 -16.98
N ILE A 100 15.97 -23.60 -16.44
CA ILE A 100 15.84 -22.16 -16.67
C ILE A 100 16.22 -21.47 -15.38
N GLN A 101 17.29 -20.67 -15.43
CA GLN A 101 17.71 -19.84 -14.30
C GLN A 101 17.30 -18.38 -14.51
N SER A 102 16.79 -17.74 -13.48
CA SER A 102 16.40 -16.32 -13.50
C SER A 102 16.85 -15.62 -12.23
N GLN A 103 17.32 -14.40 -12.38
CA GLN A 103 17.58 -13.54 -11.21
C GLN A 103 16.34 -13.40 -10.37
N THR A 104 16.47 -13.52 -9.03
CA THR A 104 15.34 -13.50 -8.11
C THR A 104 15.60 -12.59 -6.90
N VAL A 105 14.53 -12.07 -6.29
CA VAL A 105 14.61 -11.34 -5.02
C VAL A 105 14.84 -12.31 -3.86
N SER A 106 15.62 -11.89 -2.87
CA SER A 106 15.87 -12.67 -1.65
C SER A 106 15.42 -11.92 -0.40
N LYS A 107 14.31 -12.36 0.18
CA LYS A 107 13.84 -11.83 1.47
C LYS A 107 14.86 -12.11 2.59
N ARG A 108 15.56 -13.23 2.50
CA ARG A 108 16.58 -13.64 3.48
C ARG A 108 17.74 -12.67 3.54
N ASP A 109 18.22 -12.18 2.39
CA ASP A 109 19.33 -11.24 2.33
C ASP A 109 19.00 -9.92 3.02
N VAL A 110 17.79 -9.39 2.79
CA VAL A 110 17.31 -8.19 3.47
C VAL A 110 17.17 -8.41 4.98
N GLN A 111 16.68 -9.58 5.41
CA GLN A 111 16.61 -9.92 6.84
C GLN A 111 18.00 -9.99 7.49
N LEU A 112 18.99 -10.54 6.79
CA LEU A 112 20.37 -10.61 7.27
C LEU A 112 21.01 -9.22 7.34
N PHE A 113 20.80 -8.38 6.33
CA PHE A 113 21.19 -6.97 6.35
C PHE A 113 20.63 -6.25 7.59
N LEU A 114 19.33 -6.37 7.83
CA LEU A 114 18.67 -5.74 8.99
C LEU A 114 19.23 -6.24 10.34
N LYS A 115 19.62 -7.51 10.44
CA LYS A 115 20.28 -8.04 11.63
C LYS A 115 21.67 -7.40 11.84
N ARG A 116 22.49 -7.31 10.77
CA ARG A 116 23.80 -6.66 10.82
C ARG A 116 23.66 -5.17 11.16
N LEU A 117 22.72 -4.48 10.50
CA LEU A 117 22.44 -3.07 10.75
C LEU A 117 22.09 -2.81 12.22
N ARG A 118 21.17 -3.57 12.80
CA ARG A 118 20.78 -3.41 14.21
C ARG A 118 21.93 -3.71 15.18
N LYS A 119 22.78 -4.68 14.85
CA LYS A 119 23.98 -4.98 15.67
C LYS A 119 24.98 -3.84 15.64
N ALA A 120 25.17 -3.19 14.49
CA ALA A 120 26.15 -2.11 14.31
C ALA A 120 25.63 -0.75 14.80
N TYR A 121 24.39 -0.40 14.48
CA TYR A 121 23.86 0.95 14.73
C TYR A 121 23.43 1.20 16.18
N LYS A 122 22.91 0.20 16.88
CA LYS A 122 22.51 0.25 18.32
C LYS A 122 21.48 1.31 18.72
N LYS A 123 21.03 2.19 17.80
CA LYS A 123 19.96 3.16 18.03
C LYS A 123 18.61 2.59 17.55
N PRO A 124 17.47 3.04 18.08
CA PRO A 124 16.17 2.63 17.57
C PRO A 124 16.02 2.97 16.09
N ILE A 125 15.55 2.01 15.32
CA ILE A 125 15.20 2.20 13.90
C ILE A 125 13.89 1.51 13.59
N LYS A 126 13.09 2.13 12.73
CA LYS A 126 11.99 1.46 12.02
C LYS A 126 12.27 1.46 10.52
N TYR A 127 11.58 0.62 9.79
CA TYR A 127 11.76 0.52 8.34
C TYR A 127 10.49 0.04 7.64
N PHE A 128 10.38 0.40 6.37
CA PHE A 128 9.47 -0.18 5.40
C PHE A 128 10.26 -0.44 4.11
N ILE A 129 10.44 -1.71 3.73
CA ILE A 129 11.27 -2.12 2.60
C ILE A 129 10.45 -2.95 1.64
N ALA A 130 10.59 -2.68 0.33
CA ALA A 130 10.04 -3.47 -0.76
C ALA A 130 11.18 -4.08 -1.58
N GLY A 131 11.05 -5.35 -1.95
CA GLY A 131 11.89 -6.03 -2.93
C GLY A 131 11.15 -6.14 -4.24
N GLU A 132 11.79 -5.76 -5.34
CA GLU A 132 11.19 -5.71 -6.66
C GLU A 132 12.16 -6.12 -7.78
N TYR A 133 11.62 -6.23 -8.98
CA TYR A 133 12.36 -6.42 -10.22
C TYR A 133 12.33 -5.14 -11.05
N GLY A 134 13.49 -4.70 -11.54
CA GLY A 134 13.60 -3.58 -12.47
C GLY A 134 12.76 -3.80 -13.74
N ASP A 135 12.16 -2.75 -14.25
CA ASP A 135 11.19 -2.86 -15.36
C ASP A 135 11.85 -3.41 -16.65
N ARG A 136 13.06 -2.99 -16.96
CA ARG A 136 13.81 -3.39 -18.17
C ARG A 136 14.57 -4.71 -17.99
N THR A 137 15.50 -4.73 -17.06
CA THR A 137 16.45 -5.86 -16.88
C THR A 137 15.92 -6.97 -16.00
N LYS A 138 14.80 -6.76 -15.31
CA LYS A 138 14.28 -7.66 -14.28
C LYS A 138 15.29 -7.97 -13.16
N ARG A 139 16.34 -7.11 -13.01
CA ARG A 139 17.31 -7.24 -11.96
C ARG A 139 16.66 -6.98 -10.60
N PRO A 140 16.87 -7.85 -9.60
CA PRO A 140 16.32 -7.67 -8.27
C PRO A 140 17.01 -6.51 -7.55
N HIS A 141 16.22 -5.66 -6.87
CA HIS A 141 16.70 -4.59 -6.01
C HIS A 141 15.68 -4.26 -4.92
N TYR A 142 16.11 -3.47 -3.94
CA TYR A 142 15.31 -3.17 -2.77
C TYR A 142 15.25 -1.67 -2.54
N HIS A 143 14.04 -1.18 -2.28
CA HIS A 143 13.80 0.20 -1.88
C HIS A 143 13.21 0.23 -0.47
N GLY A 144 13.78 1.07 0.40
CA GLY A 144 13.34 1.16 1.77
C GLY A 144 13.28 2.58 2.30
N ILE A 145 12.30 2.85 3.15
CA ILE A 145 12.30 4.00 4.06
C ILE A 145 12.81 3.51 5.40
N PHE A 146 13.81 4.18 5.92
CA PHE A 146 14.36 3.95 7.26
C PHE A 146 14.14 5.18 8.12
N PHE A 147 13.60 4.97 9.30
CA PHE A 147 13.32 5.99 10.30
C PHE A 147 14.36 5.87 11.42
N GLY A 148 14.97 6.98 11.80
CA GLY A 148 16.00 7.05 12.82
C GLY A 148 17.38 6.54 12.37
N LEU A 149 17.59 6.29 11.09
CA LEU A 149 18.87 5.88 10.53
C LEU A 149 19.58 7.08 9.89
N LYS A 150 20.80 7.36 10.40
CA LYS A 150 21.67 8.42 9.88
C LYS A 150 23.07 7.84 9.66
N PRO A 151 23.44 7.52 8.40
CA PRO A 151 24.83 7.17 8.08
C PRO A 151 25.73 8.39 8.24
N GLU A 152 26.76 8.29 9.08
CA GLU A 152 27.66 9.41 9.35
C GLU A 152 28.75 9.56 8.25
N ASP A 153 28.95 8.53 7.45
CA ASP A 153 29.92 8.45 6.34
C ASP A 153 29.32 8.78 4.98
N GLY A 154 28.16 9.46 4.96
CA GLY A 154 27.46 9.76 3.72
C GLY A 154 28.23 10.72 2.81
N VAL A 155 28.65 10.26 1.62
CA VAL A 155 29.30 11.07 0.60
C VAL A 155 28.32 11.36 -0.54
N TRP A 156 28.07 12.64 -0.80
CA TRP A 156 27.25 13.05 -1.92
C TRP A 156 27.92 12.67 -3.26
N TYR A 157 27.14 12.18 -4.21
CA TYR A 157 27.69 11.82 -5.51
C TYR A 157 26.84 12.26 -6.72
N LYS A 158 25.55 12.53 -6.53
CA LYS A 158 24.70 13.06 -7.63
C LYS A 158 23.43 13.73 -7.12
N ASN A 159 22.86 14.57 -7.98
CA ASN A 159 21.47 15.00 -7.89
C ASN A 159 20.64 14.35 -9.00
N GLN A 160 19.46 13.85 -8.66
CA GLN A 160 18.54 13.28 -9.63
C GLN A 160 17.11 13.64 -9.26
N LYS A 161 16.37 14.24 -10.21
CA LYS A 161 14.96 14.68 -10.01
C LYS A 161 14.79 15.55 -8.76
N GLY A 162 15.74 16.45 -8.48
CA GLY A 162 15.70 17.35 -7.32
C GLY A 162 16.10 16.73 -5.98
N ASN A 163 16.49 15.44 -5.94
CA ASN A 163 16.96 14.79 -4.73
C ASN A 163 18.47 14.61 -4.76
N ALA A 164 19.14 14.91 -3.62
CA ALA A 164 20.53 14.59 -3.42
C ALA A 164 20.70 13.12 -3.04
N TYR A 165 21.61 12.41 -3.71
CA TYR A 165 21.94 11.02 -3.45
C TYR A 165 23.34 10.91 -2.86
N PHE A 166 23.46 10.02 -1.89
CA PHE A 166 24.67 9.78 -1.12
C PHE A 166 25.05 8.30 -1.19
N LYS A 167 26.34 8.02 -1.12
CA LYS A 167 26.90 6.69 -0.87
C LYS A 167 27.39 6.60 0.56
N SER A 168 27.29 5.42 1.15
CA SER A 168 27.85 5.09 2.44
C SER A 168 28.58 3.78 2.33
N GLU A 169 29.86 3.80 2.62
CA GLU A 169 30.68 2.59 2.66
C GLU A 169 30.24 1.67 3.80
N TRP A 170 29.93 2.25 4.95
CA TRP A 170 29.40 1.51 6.09
C TRP A 170 28.12 0.75 5.76
N LEU A 171 27.11 1.39 5.11
CA LEU A 171 25.89 0.70 4.67
C LEU A 171 26.18 -0.36 3.61
N THR A 172 27.08 -0.07 2.67
CA THR A 172 27.48 -1.00 1.61
C THR A 172 28.13 -2.24 2.20
N ASN A 173 29.03 -2.09 3.17
CA ASN A 173 29.66 -3.20 3.89
C ASN A 173 28.65 -4.00 4.72
N LEU A 174 27.67 -3.35 5.34
CA LEU A 174 26.57 -4.03 6.03
C LEU A 174 25.66 -4.79 5.06
N TRP A 175 25.44 -4.27 3.86
CA TRP A 175 24.72 -5.01 2.80
C TRP A 175 25.55 -6.21 2.33
N GLY A 176 26.83 -5.98 2.00
CA GLY A 176 27.81 -6.99 1.64
C GLY A 176 27.47 -7.82 0.41
N LYS A 177 26.63 -7.28 -0.51
CA LYS A 177 26.15 -7.97 -1.69
C LYS A 177 26.06 -7.06 -2.93
N GLY A 178 26.73 -5.92 -2.89
CA GLY A 178 26.73 -4.93 -3.95
C GLY A 178 26.65 -3.51 -3.42
N PHE A 179 25.76 -2.67 -3.96
CA PHE A 179 25.80 -1.23 -3.76
C PHE A 179 24.61 -0.73 -2.93
N VAL A 180 24.87 0.30 -2.12
CA VAL A 180 23.82 0.99 -1.36
C VAL A 180 23.90 2.49 -1.60
N ASP A 181 22.79 3.03 -2.09
CA ASP A 181 22.58 4.47 -2.21
C ASP A 181 21.49 4.92 -1.24
N PHE A 182 21.61 6.15 -0.73
CA PHE A 182 20.53 6.73 0.06
C PHE A 182 20.31 8.21 -0.25
N SER A 183 19.15 8.70 0.11
CA SER A 183 18.78 10.12 0.02
C SER A 183 17.89 10.50 1.20
N PRO A 184 17.80 11.78 1.58
CA PRO A 184 16.75 12.23 2.47
C PRO A 184 15.38 11.81 1.93
N ALA A 185 14.52 11.27 2.80
CA ALA A 185 13.20 10.85 2.38
C ALA A 185 12.22 12.03 2.38
N ALA A 186 11.33 12.05 1.40
CA ALA A 186 10.31 13.07 1.20
C ALA A 186 8.95 12.42 0.89
N PRO A 187 7.83 13.14 0.89
CA PRO A 187 6.52 12.58 0.57
C PRO A 187 6.47 11.78 -0.73
N GLY A 188 7.24 12.20 -1.76
CA GLY A 188 7.40 11.45 -3.01
C GLY A 188 8.04 10.09 -2.80
N SER A 189 9.05 9.97 -1.95
CA SER A 189 9.71 8.71 -1.60
C SER A 189 8.76 7.74 -0.88
N TYR A 190 7.89 8.26 0.01
CA TYR A 190 6.90 7.43 0.72
C TYR A 190 5.88 6.82 -0.24
N ALA A 191 5.35 7.64 -1.16
CA ALA A 191 4.43 7.18 -2.19
C ALA A 191 5.10 6.18 -3.14
N TYR A 192 6.36 6.44 -3.53
CA TYR A 192 7.14 5.57 -4.39
C TYR A 192 7.32 4.17 -3.77
N VAL A 193 7.78 4.06 -2.53
CA VAL A 193 7.96 2.75 -1.88
C VAL A 193 6.61 2.07 -1.61
N ALA A 194 5.59 2.83 -1.24
CA ALA A 194 4.27 2.28 -0.99
C ALA A 194 3.59 1.70 -2.25
N GLN A 195 3.87 2.22 -3.45
CA GLN A 195 3.27 1.69 -4.69
C GLN A 195 3.70 0.25 -5.01
N TYR A 196 4.86 -0.21 -4.53
CA TYR A 196 5.31 -1.60 -4.70
C TYR A 196 4.39 -2.62 -4.01
N VAL A 197 3.55 -2.17 -3.08
CA VAL A 197 2.44 -2.98 -2.56
C VAL A 197 1.52 -3.46 -3.69
N ASN A 198 1.45 -2.70 -4.78
CA ASN A 198 0.54 -2.94 -5.91
C ASN A 198 1.16 -3.75 -7.05
N LYS A 199 2.50 -3.78 -7.17
CA LYS A 199 3.20 -4.47 -8.28
C LYS A 199 3.10 -5.99 -8.22
N LYS A 200 2.83 -6.56 -7.04
CA LYS A 200 2.69 -8.01 -6.88
C LYS A 200 1.50 -8.54 -7.68
N ALA A 201 1.78 -9.40 -8.65
CA ALA A 201 0.74 -10.14 -9.37
C ALA A 201 -0.03 -11.09 -8.43
N ILE A 202 -1.30 -11.36 -8.73
CA ILE A 202 -2.20 -12.17 -7.89
C ILE A 202 -2.91 -13.20 -8.78
N GLY A 203 -3.11 -14.41 -8.24
CA GLY A 203 -3.83 -15.49 -8.94
C GLY A 203 -3.00 -16.09 -10.08
N ALA A 204 -3.64 -16.43 -11.20
CA ALA A 204 -2.98 -17.07 -12.35
C ALA A 204 -1.83 -16.22 -12.94
N GLU A 205 -1.98 -14.89 -12.94
CA GLU A 205 -0.92 -13.97 -13.37
C GLU A 205 0.35 -14.10 -12.49
N GLN A 206 0.20 -14.41 -11.22
CA GLN A 206 1.32 -14.64 -10.30
C GLN A 206 2.15 -15.85 -10.72
N SER A 207 1.49 -16.94 -11.10
CA SER A 207 2.17 -18.15 -11.58
C SER A 207 2.99 -17.86 -12.83
N ALA A 208 2.41 -17.20 -13.82
CA ALA A 208 3.08 -16.87 -15.07
C ALA A 208 4.25 -15.88 -14.88
N LYS A 209 4.07 -14.88 -14.00
CA LYS A 209 5.08 -13.83 -13.80
C LYS A 209 6.28 -14.30 -12.97
N TYR A 210 6.07 -15.19 -12.01
CA TYR A 210 7.12 -15.57 -11.07
C TYR A 210 7.49 -17.05 -11.17
N TRP A 211 6.60 -17.95 -10.77
CA TRP A 211 6.95 -19.37 -10.61
C TRP A 211 7.34 -20.06 -11.90
N MET A 212 6.64 -19.75 -13.01
CA MET A 212 7.02 -20.30 -14.33
C MET A 212 8.35 -19.73 -14.88
N GLN A 213 8.94 -18.77 -14.19
CA GLN A 213 10.24 -18.18 -14.52
C GLN A 213 11.31 -18.43 -13.43
N GLY A 214 11.02 -19.26 -12.43
CA GLY A 214 11.93 -19.51 -11.32
C GLY A 214 12.16 -18.31 -10.40
N ARG A 215 11.21 -17.38 -10.33
CA ARG A 215 11.33 -16.15 -9.54
C ARG A 215 10.48 -16.17 -8.29
N GLU A 216 11.02 -15.68 -7.20
CA GLU A 216 10.23 -15.35 -6.01
C GLU A 216 9.34 -14.12 -6.27
N PRO A 217 8.11 -14.09 -5.74
CA PRO A 217 7.28 -12.90 -5.83
C PRO A 217 7.90 -11.69 -5.13
N GLU A 218 7.67 -10.51 -5.68
CA GLU A 218 7.97 -9.25 -5.00
C GLU A 218 7.36 -9.23 -3.60
N PHE A 219 8.09 -8.69 -2.66
CA PHE A 219 7.69 -8.71 -1.26
C PHE A 219 7.89 -7.35 -0.58
N ARG A 220 7.30 -7.23 0.60
CA ARG A 220 7.57 -6.14 1.52
C ARG A 220 7.81 -6.66 2.91
N ILE A 221 8.71 -5.99 3.63
CA ILE A 221 8.93 -6.20 5.07
C ILE A 221 8.93 -4.84 5.76
N MET A 222 8.43 -4.80 6.98
CA MET A 222 8.28 -3.57 7.72
C MET A 222 8.35 -3.79 9.22
N SER A 223 8.71 -2.75 9.95
CA SER A 223 8.56 -2.72 11.39
C SER A 223 7.09 -2.75 11.79
N LYS A 224 6.80 -3.29 12.98
CA LYS A 224 5.46 -3.22 13.57
C LYS A 224 5.14 -1.77 13.95
N GLY A 225 3.85 -1.43 13.98
CA GLY A 225 3.38 -0.16 14.52
C GLY A 225 3.75 1.09 13.69
N ILE A 226 4.00 1.00 12.38
CA ILE A 226 4.23 2.19 11.54
C ILE A 226 2.99 3.09 11.58
N GLY A 227 3.16 4.35 12.02
CA GLY A 227 2.12 5.35 12.20
C GLY A 227 1.28 5.18 13.46
N GLU A 228 1.57 4.20 14.33
CA GLU A 228 0.81 3.96 15.55
C GLU A 228 1.00 5.06 16.60
N GLU A 229 2.23 5.58 16.73
CA GLU A 229 2.55 6.67 17.66
C GLU A 229 1.74 7.93 17.35
N TYR A 230 1.65 8.28 16.05
CA TYR A 230 0.82 9.40 15.61
C TYR A 230 -0.65 9.22 16.02
N LEU A 231 -1.22 8.01 15.88
CA LEU A 231 -2.58 7.74 16.34
C LEU A 231 -2.74 8.02 17.84
N LYS A 232 -1.79 7.53 18.67
CA LYS A 232 -1.86 7.71 20.12
C LYS A 232 -1.86 9.17 20.54
N GLU A 233 -1.03 9.99 19.89
CA GLU A 233 -0.90 11.42 20.19
C GLU A 233 -2.08 12.27 19.70
N HIS A 234 -2.69 11.88 18.56
CA HIS A 234 -3.76 12.65 17.91
C HIS A 234 -5.12 11.96 17.99
N MET A 235 -5.28 11.02 18.92
CA MET A 235 -6.46 10.17 18.98
C MET A 235 -7.77 10.96 19.08
N ASN A 236 -7.85 11.92 20.01
CA ASN A 236 -9.04 12.72 20.21
C ASN A 236 -9.41 13.53 18.97
N GLU A 237 -8.44 14.21 18.35
CA GLU A 237 -8.64 14.94 17.10
C GLU A 237 -9.15 14.04 15.98
N ILE A 238 -8.58 12.84 15.85
CA ILE A 238 -8.99 11.87 14.83
C ILE A 238 -10.41 11.36 15.06
N LEU A 239 -10.80 11.13 16.31
CA LEU A 239 -12.14 10.67 16.65
C LEU A 239 -13.19 11.76 16.38
N GLU A 240 -12.88 13.02 16.68
CA GLU A 240 -13.78 14.15 16.47
C GLU A 240 -13.93 14.52 14.99
N THR A 241 -12.81 14.57 14.24
CA THR A 241 -12.82 15.14 12.90
C THR A 241 -12.87 14.10 11.77
N ASP A 242 -12.57 12.82 12.04
CA ASP A 242 -12.32 11.78 11.03
C ASP A 242 -11.24 12.18 10.02
N ASN A 243 -10.25 12.97 10.46
CA ASN A 243 -9.16 13.46 9.64
C ASN A 243 -7.80 13.25 10.31
N ILE A 244 -6.77 13.26 9.51
CA ILE A 244 -5.35 13.31 9.90
C ILE A 244 -4.66 14.42 9.14
N THR A 245 -3.67 15.04 9.75
CA THR A 245 -2.86 16.08 9.12
C THR A 245 -1.54 15.50 8.61
N CYS A 246 -1.36 15.55 7.30
CA CYS A 246 -0.14 15.19 6.60
C CYS A 246 0.78 16.39 6.40
N ALA A 247 2.00 16.16 5.92
CA ALA A 247 2.96 17.21 5.62
C ALA A 247 2.35 18.32 4.73
N GLY A 248 2.65 19.58 5.06
CA GLY A 248 2.10 20.76 4.39
C GLY A 248 0.63 21.03 4.72
N GLY A 249 0.12 20.55 5.87
CA GLY A 249 -1.25 20.80 6.34
C GLY A 249 -2.35 20.06 5.57
N ARG A 250 -1.98 19.10 4.73
CA ARG A 250 -2.95 18.34 3.93
C ARG A 250 -3.80 17.43 4.80
N GLN A 251 -5.11 17.60 4.72
CA GLN A 251 -6.08 16.74 5.42
C GLN A 251 -6.37 15.47 4.62
N LYS A 252 -6.31 14.33 5.28
CA LYS A 252 -6.67 13.02 4.74
C LYS A 252 -7.54 12.24 5.71
N ARG A 253 -8.26 11.25 5.20
CA ARG A 253 -8.94 10.28 6.07
C ARG A 253 -7.93 9.38 6.76
N PRO A 254 -8.17 8.99 8.01
CA PRO A 254 -7.33 8.05 8.72
C PRO A 254 -7.18 6.72 7.96
N PRO A 255 -5.99 6.10 7.98
CA PRO A 255 -5.80 4.77 7.42
C PRO A 255 -6.66 3.74 8.16
N ARG A 256 -7.17 2.73 7.45
CA ARG A 256 -7.93 1.62 8.06
C ARG A 256 -7.17 0.85 9.16
N TYR A 257 -5.86 1.00 9.19
CA TYR A 257 -5.04 0.45 10.26
C TYR A 257 -5.38 1.06 11.61
N PHE A 258 -5.72 2.34 11.65
CA PHE A 258 -6.14 3.03 12.87
C PHE A 258 -7.47 2.46 13.40
N ASP A 259 -8.43 2.23 12.52
CA ASP A 259 -9.68 1.57 12.91
C ASP A 259 -9.41 0.19 13.57
N LYS A 260 -8.47 -0.57 13.02
CA LYS A 260 -8.10 -1.89 13.58
C LYS A 260 -7.38 -1.80 14.93
N LEU A 261 -6.65 -0.73 15.18
CA LEU A 261 -6.02 -0.50 16.49
C LEU A 261 -7.05 -0.11 17.52
N LEU A 262 -7.95 0.80 17.18
CA LEU A 262 -9.08 1.21 18.04
C LEU A 262 -10.00 0.03 18.38
N ASP A 263 -10.25 -0.88 17.44
CA ASP A 263 -11.03 -2.10 17.66
C ASP A 263 -10.36 -3.11 18.61
N LYS A 264 -9.03 -3.01 18.79
CA LYS A 264 -8.23 -3.93 19.62
C LYS A 264 -7.88 -3.36 20.99
N ASP A 265 -8.16 -2.08 21.22
CA ASP A 265 -7.85 -1.46 22.49
C ASP A 265 -8.76 -2.07 23.56
N THR A 266 -8.16 -2.88 24.45
CA THR A 266 -8.83 -3.63 25.50
C THR A 266 -8.65 -2.97 26.89
N ASN A 267 -8.20 -1.72 26.93
CA ASN A 267 -8.06 -1.01 28.20
C ASN A 267 -9.44 -0.64 28.74
N LYS A 268 -9.90 -1.30 29.83
CA LYS A 268 -11.26 -1.22 30.36
C LYS A 268 -11.72 0.19 30.71
N ASP A 269 -10.82 1.08 31.07
CA ASP A 269 -11.15 2.46 31.47
C ASP A 269 -11.41 3.37 30.26
N THR A 270 -10.85 3.04 29.11
CA THR A 270 -11.02 3.75 27.84
C THR A 270 -11.90 3.00 26.83
N GLU A 271 -12.10 1.70 27.03
CA GLU A 271 -12.80 0.79 26.10
C GLU A 271 -14.19 1.28 25.73
N ASN A 272 -14.98 1.73 26.70
CA ASN A 272 -16.36 2.19 26.45
C ASN A 272 -16.38 3.50 25.66
N TYR A 273 -15.47 4.44 25.96
CA TYR A 273 -15.39 5.73 25.25
C TYR A 273 -14.93 5.53 23.80
N PHE A 274 -13.86 4.79 23.57
CA PHE A 274 -13.34 4.55 22.23
C PHE A 274 -14.26 3.66 21.41
N LYS A 275 -14.92 2.68 22.00
CA LYS A 275 -15.89 1.83 21.32
C LYS A 275 -17.11 2.64 20.87
N ALA A 276 -17.66 3.50 21.73
CA ALA A 276 -18.77 4.37 21.38
C ALA A 276 -18.41 5.33 20.24
N HIS A 277 -17.27 6.05 20.33
CA HIS A 277 -16.79 6.93 19.27
C HIS A 277 -16.43 6.20 17.98
N SER A 278 -15.84 5.03 18.08
CA SER A 278 -15.57 4.17 16.92
C SER A 278 -16.87 3.75 16.22
N ASP A 279 -17.92 3.44 16.98
CA ASP A 279 -19.23 3.06 16.42
C ASP A 279 -19.93 4.26 15.79
N GLU A 280 -19.86 5.45 16.40
CA GLU A 280 -20.35 6.71 15.81
C GLU A 280 -19.64 7.05 14.51
N LEU A 281 -18.30 6.99 14.47
CA LEU A 281 -17.53 7.20 13.25
C LEU A 281 -17.87 6.16 12.18
N ARG A 282 -18.08 4.91 12.54
CA ARG A 282 -18.53 3.86 11.64
C ARG A 282 -19.91 4.18 11.07
N ALA A 283 -20.84 4.65 11.88
CA ALA A 283 -22.17 5.04 11.44
C ALA A 283 -22.11 6.24 10.48
N VAL A 284 -21.34 7.28 10.80
CA VAL A 284 -21.12 8.45 9.93
C VAL A 284 -20.49 8.04 8.61
N ARG A 285 -19.45 7.21 8.64
CA ARG A 285 -18.77 6.71 7.44
C ARG A 285 -19.68 5.81 6.60
N ALA A 286 -20.51 4.98 7.24
CA ALA A 286 -21.51 4.14 6.57
C ALA A 286 -22.57 4.99 5.87
N LYS A 287 -23.09 6.04 6.54
CA LYS A 287 -24.03 7.01 5.98
C LYS A 287 -23.44 7.75 4.77
N ARG A 288 -22.21 8.27 4.89
CA ARG A 288 -21.49 8.95 3.78
C ARG A 288 -21.31 8.01 2.57
N ARG A 289 -20.94 6.74 2.82
CA ARG A 289 -20.77 5.72 1.77
C ARG A 289 -22.11 5.42 1.08
N ARG A 290 -23.16 5.24 1.87
CA ARG A 290 -24.52 5.02 1.36
C ARG A 290 -24.98 6.19 0.49
N ASN A 291 -24.82 7.43 0.97
CA ASN A 291 -25.19 8.62 0.21
C ASN A 291 -24.42 8.75 -1.11
N ALA A 292 -23.11 8.42 -1.10
CA ALA A 292 -22.31 8.41 -2.32
C ALA A 292 -22.82 7.36 -3.36
N ILE A 293 -23.24 6.18 -2.89
CA ILE A 293 -23.82 5.15 -3.77
C ILE A 293 -25.18 5.62 -4.31
N LEU A 294 -26.02 6.20 -3.46
CA LEU A 294 -27.34 6.74 -3.87
C LEU A 294 -27.21 7.91 -4.86
N SER A 295 -26.22 8.80 -4.65
CA SER A 295 -25.94 9.89 -5.60
C SER A 295 -25.53 9.35 -6.97
N LEU A 296 -24.77 8.26 -7.01
CA LEU A 296 -24.41 7.60 -8.27
C LEU A 296 -25.63 6.93 -8.93
N ALA A 297 -26.50 6.29 -8.16
CA ALA A 297 -27.73 5.70 -8.65
C ALA A 297 -28.72 6.77 -9.17
N ASN A 298 -28.82 7.92 -8.49
CA ASN A 298 -29.61 9.06 -8.96
C ASN A 298 -29.04 9.68 -10.24
N LEU A 299 -27.71 9.73 -10.38
CA LEU A 299 -27.07 10.17 -11.62
C LEU A 299 -27.44 9.24 -12.78
N GLU A 300 -27.48 7.93 -12.53
CA GLU A 300 -27.89 6.92 -13.50
C GLU A 300 -29.32 7.11 -13.96
N GLN A 301 -30.25 7.37 -13.02
CA GLN A 301 -31.64 7.66 -13.34
C GLN A 301 -31.81 8.95 -14.14
N ASN A 302 -31.04 10.00 -13.82
CA ASN A 302 -31.16 11.30 -14.47
C ASN A 302 -30.41 11.39 -15.81
N THR A 303 -29.45 10.54 -16.07
CA THR A 303 -28.60 10.60 -17.27
C THR A 303 -28.81 9.42 -18.23
N SER A 304 -29.63 8.44 -17.85
CA SER A 304 -29.82 7.17 -18.59
C SER A 304 -28.50 6.39 -18.78
N VAL A 305 -27.47 6.71 -18.03
CA VAL A 305 -26.16 6.04 -18.09
C VAL A 305 -26.11 4.94 -17.03
N PRO A 306 -26.02 3.66 -17.39
CA PRO A 306 -25.91 2.57 -16.42
C PRO A 306 -24.73 2.76 -15.49
N TYR A 307 -24.88 2.40 -14.22
CA TYR A 307 -23.81 2.51 -13.21
C TYR A 307 -22.51 1.78 -13.64
N SER A 308 -22.64 0.66 -14.35
CA SER A 308 -21.51 -0.04 -14.96
C SER A 308 -20.75 0.84 -15.95
N THR A 309 -21.46 1.53 -16.84
CA THR A 309 -20.87 2.47 -17.82
C THR A 309 -20.24 3.66 -17.14
N TYR A 310 -20.86 4.20 -16.08
CA TYR A 310 -20.25 5.26 -15.28
C TYR A 310 -18.91 4.80 -14.65
N LEU A 311 -18.85 3.59 -14.11
CA LEU A 311 -17.61 3.00 -13.56
C LEU A 311 -16.53 2.83 -14.64
N GLU A 312 -16.90 2.44 -15.85
CA GLU A 312 -15.99 2.32 -16.99
C GLU A 312 -15.45 3.68 -17.42
N ILE A 313 -16.32 4.69 -17.52
CA ILE A 313 -15.91 6.08 -17.80
C ILE A 313 -14.95 6.61 -16.72
N GLN A 314 -15.24 6.38 -15.44
CA GLN A 314 -14.33 6.78 -14.35
C GLN A 314 -12.99 6.04 -14.43
N LYS A 315 -13.00 4.77 -14.76
CA LYS A 315 -11.80 3.97 -14.96
C LYS A 315 -10.93 4.52 -16.09
N GLU A 316 -11.56 4.91 -17.20
CA GLU A 316 -10.84 5.48 -18.34
C GLU A 316 -10.28 6.88 -18.04
N LYS A 317 -11.06 7.74 -17.36
CA LYS A 317 -10.60 9.05 -16.87
C LYS A 317 -9.41 8.90 -15.91
N ASP A 318 -9.43 7.90 -15.02
CA ASP A 318 -8.33 7.65 -14.10
C ASP A 318 -7.09 7.14 -14.82
N LYS A 319 -7.23 6.29 -15.84
CA LYS A 319 -6.14 5.87 -16.72
C LYS A 319 -5.52 7.03 -17.48
N GLN A 320 -6.35 7.93 -18.04
CA GLN A 320 -5.86 9.12 -18.73
C GLN A 320 -5.08 10.04 -17.77
N LYS A 321 -5.62 10.31 -16.58
CA LYS A 321 -4.91 11.07 -15.53
C LYS A 321 -3.58 10.42 -15.14
N GLN A 322 -3.49 9.11 -15.20
CA GLN A 322 -2.28 8.37 -14.87
C GLN A 322 -1.22 8.52 -15.95
N LYS A 323 -1.59 8.43 -17.26
CA LYS A 323 -0.68 8.71 -18.37
C LYS A 323 -0.08 10.12 -18.31
N TRP A 324 -0.83 11.11 -17.79
CA TRP A 324 -0.34 12.48 -17.60
C TRP A 324 0.60 12.63 -16.39
N ARG A 325 0.59 11.68 -15.45
CA ARG A 325 1.42 11.69 -14.24
C ARG A 325 2.65 10.81 -14.35
N GLU A 326 2.70 9.92 -15.31
CA GLU A 326 3.91 9.15 -15.60
C GLU A 326 4.95 10.12 -16.20
N PRO A 327 6.17 10.19 -15.64
CA PRO A 327 7.22 11.01 -16.25
C PRO A 327 7.39 10.53 -17.69
N LYS A 328 7.25 11.42 -18.66
CA LYS A 328 7.68 11.12 -20.02
C LYS A 328 9.14 10.72 -19.93
N GLU A 329 9.43 9.48 -20.30
CA GLU A 329 10.82 9.05 -20.48
C GLU A 329 11.43 9.99 -21.51
N THR A 330 12.24 10.94 -21.06
CA THR A 330 13.17 11.64 -21.94
C THR A 330 14.21 10.61 -22.36
N LEU A 331 14.21 10.35 -23.65
CA LEU A 331 15.22 9.59 -24.40
C LEU A 331 16.65 10.01 -24.00
#